data_1f6412511fa89f1a54f291087237892b
#
_entry.id   1f6412511fa89f1a54f291087237892b
#
_cell.length_a   1.000
_cell.length_b   1.000
_cell.length_c   1.000
_cell.angle_alpha   90.00
_cell.angle_beta   90.00
_cell.angle_gamma   90.00
#
_symmetry.space_group_name_H-M   'P 1'
#
loop_
_entity.id
_entity.type
_entity.pdbx_description
1 polymer ?
#
loop_
_entity_poly.entity_id
_entity_poly.type
_entity_poly.pdbx_seq_one_letter_code
_entity_poly.pdbx_strand_id
1 'polypeptide(L)'
;FLSELGYGSLAELVTVNKKFKAEGNPLTPAYRYHKRLHEEQQQMLEQTGLKHLYPDMKEFYLEQQHVHGTANKRMIEAIRSNPHMDGYCVHALTGGDWILGAGLLDLWRNPKSYAYEATKAANQDRIVSIRTLPRNVYAQKGTSLNITGINDLDSVDTYYEITIQSQTGDIVFKNSFKTNWKSGISPLFSQKINTDQWSGHYSVRVKVKDNNNQLL
;
A
#
# COMPACT_ATOMS: atom_id res chain seq x y z
N PHE A 1 -16.09 9.10 -12.11
CA PHE A 1 -14.67 9.04 -12.47
C PHE A 1 -13.84 9.95 -11.55
N LEU A 2 -12.69 9.46 -11.07
CA LEU A 2 -11.75 10.24 -10.27
C LEU A 2 -10.55 10.61 -11.15
N SER A 3 -10.40 11.91 -11.46
CA SER A 3 -9.40 12.41 -12.41
C SER A 3 -7.95 12.28 -11.90
N GLU A 4 -7.76 12.37 -10.60
CA GLU A 4 -6.45 12.25 -9.98
C GLU A 4 -6.54 11.52 -8.63
N LEU A 5 -5.72 10.51 -8.48
CA LEU A 5 -5.56 9.71 -7.28
C LEU A 5 -4.08 9.49 -7.05
N GLY A 6 -3.61 9.71 -5.86
CA GLY A 6 -2.26 9.30 -5.48
C GLY A 6 -1.82 9.88 -4.15
N TYR A 7 -0.99 9.14 -3.48
CA TYR A 7 -0.16 9.60 -2.39
C TYR A 7 1.25 9.83 -2.94
N GLY A 8 2.16 10.40 -2.15
CA GLY A 8 3.50 10.72 -2.59
C GLY A 8 4.58 10.28 -1.60
N SER A 9 5.77 10.04 -2.13
CA SER A 9 7.00 9.87 -1.38
C SER A 9 8.18 10.31 -2.21
N LEU A 10 9.24 10.80 -1.58
CA LEU A 10 10.47 11.09 -2.28
C LEU A 10 11.11 9.81 -2.86
N ALA A 11 11.86 9.97 -3.94
CA ALA A 11 12.81 8.96 -4.37
C ALA A 11 13.86 8.76 -3.26
N GLU A 12 14.57 7.64 -3.28
CA GLU A 12 15.66 7.41 -2.32
C GLU A 12 16.86 8.30 -2.70
N LEU A 13 16.90 9.50 -2.10
CA LEU A 13 17.81 10.59 -2.50
C LEU A 13 19.29 10.30 -2.28
N VAL A 14 19.64 9.34 -1.41
CA VAL A 14 21.04 8.94 -1.22
C VAL A 14 21.57 8.31 -2.51
N THR A 15 20.83 7.35 -3.07
CA THR A 15 21.17 6.68 -4.34
C THR A 15 21.04 7.63 -5.53
N VAL A 16 19.96 8.44 -5.56
CA VAL A 16 19.74 9.46 -6.59
C VAL A 16 20.94 10.42 -6.71
N ASN A 17 21.39 10.96 -5.58
CA ASN A 17 22.53 11.88 -5.56
C ASN A 17 23.87 11.21 -5.93
N LYS A 18 24.07 9.95 -5.56
CA LYS A 18 25.23 9.15 -6.01
C LYS A 18 25.23 8.96 -7.53
N LYS A 19 24.05 8.68 -8.10
CA LYS A 19 23.89 8.45 -9.53
C LYS A 19 24.16 9.69 -10.36
N PHE A 20 23.64 10.85 -9.96
CA PHE A 20 23.98 12.14 -10.60
C PHE A 20 25.49 12.39 -10.65
N LYS A 21 26.21 12.09 -9.57
CA LYS A 21 27.67 12.23 -9.52
C LYS A 21 28.38 11.25 -10.45
N ALA A 22 27.93 10.01 -10.48
CA ALA A 22 28.53 8.95 -11.31
C ALA A 22 28.34 9.23 -12.81
N GLU A 23 27.24 9.85 -13.21
CA GLU A 23 26.95 10.24 -14.58
C GLU A 23 27.60 11.57 -15.00
N GLY A 24 28.41 12.19 -14.13
CA GLY A 24 29.11 13.43 -14.43
C GLY A 24 28.21 14.67 -14.43
N ASN A 25 27.08 14.64 -13.75
CA ASN A 25 26.06 15.68 -13.71
C ASN A 25 25.99 16.51 -12.39
N PRO A 26 27.12 16.77 -11.67
CA PRO A 26 27.06 17.43 -10.36
C PRO A 26 26.75 18.92 -10.40
N LEU A 27 26.75 19.54 -11.58
CA LEU A 27 26.48 20.97 -11.76
C LEU A 27 25.07 21.27 -12.28
N THR A 28 24.28 20.25 -12.61
CA THR A 28 22.93 20.44 -13.15
C THR A 28 21.97 21.02 -12.08
N PRO A 29 20.98 21.81 -12.49
CA PRO A 29 19.93 22.29 -11.59
C PRO A 29 19.22 21.13 -10.85
N ALA A 30 18.95 20.03 -11.54
CA ALA A 30 18.32 18.84 -10.99
C ALA A 30 19.15 18.24 -9.85
N TYR A 31 20.46 18.03 -10.03
CA TYR A 31 21.33 17.55 -8.96
C TYR A 31 21.34 18.49 -7.75
N ARG A 32 21.52 19.81 -7.99
CA ARG A 32 21.54 20.78 -6.89
C ARG A 32 20.25 20.79 -6.10
N TYR A 33 19.13 20.63 -6.77
CA TYR A 33 17.81 20.53 -6.15
C TYR A 33 17.67 19.28 -5.28
N HIS A 34 17.97 18.08 -5.80
CA HIS A 34 17.89 16.84 -5.06
C HIS A 34 18.88 16.77 -3.90
N LYS A 35 20.08 17.34 -4.08
CA LYS A 35 21.06 17.46 -3.01
C LYS A 35 20.54 18.34 -1.87
N ARG A 36 20.05 19.55 -2.20
CA ARG A 36 19.47 20.47 -1.22
C ARG A 36 18.31 19.83 -0.47
N LEU A 37 17.42 19.19 -1.18
CA LEU A 37 16.27 18.52 -0.57
C LEU A 37 16.69 17.41 0.41
N HIS A 38 17.73 16.65 0.07
CA HIS A 38 18.31 15.66 0.97
C HIS A 38 18.88 16.29 2.25
N GLU A 39 19.64 17.37 2.11
CA GLU A 39 20.24 18.11 3.21
C GLU A 39 19.17 18.73 4.12
N GLU A 40 18.13 19.33 3.56
CA GLU A 40 16.98 19.89 4.29
C GLU A 40 16.21 18.82 5.07
N GLN A 41 15.96 17.62 4.48
CA GLN A 41 15.31 16.51 5.18
C GLN A 41 16.15 16.00 6.35
N GLN A 42 17.47 15.87 6.16
CA GLN A 42 18.38 15.45 7.22
C GLN A 42 18.38 16.47 8.37
N GLN A 43 18.49 17.76 8.05
CA GLN A 43 18.46 18.83 9.04
C GLN A 43 17.12 18.86 9.79
N MET A 44 16.00 18.66 9.10
CA MET A 44 14.68 18.60 9.73
C MET A 44 14.55 17.46 10.73
N LEU A 45 15.07 16.26 10.40
CA LEU A 45 15.08 15.13 11.34
C LEU A 45 15.92 15.41 12.57
N GLU A 46 17.03 16.11 12.43
CA GLU A 46 17.88 16.53 13.54
C GLU A 46 17.17 17.56 14.44
N GLN A 47 16.59 18.60 13.84
CA GLN A 47 15.89 19.66 14.55
C GLN A 47 14.63 19.18 15.29
N THR A 48 13.93 18.22 14.74
CA THR A 48 12.72 17.65 15.37
C THR A 48 13.04 16.54 16.38
N GLY A 49 14.30 16.16 16.52
CA GLY A 49 14.72 15.05 17.39
C GLY A 49 14.36 13.67 16.87
N LEU A 50 13.88 13.56 15.62
CA LEU A 50 13.47 12.28 15.01
C LEU A 50 14.63 11.50 14.38
N LYS A 51 15.84 12.08 14.35
CA LYS A 51 17.04 11.45 13.76
C LYS A 51 17.35 10.09 14.39
N HIS A 52 17.05 9.91 15.68
CA HIS A 52 17.27 8.63 16.36
C HIS A 52 16.41 7.48 15.81
N LEU A 53 15.27 7.78 15.20
CA LEU A 53 14.40 6.78 14.56
C LEU A 53 14.93 6.36 13.17
N TYR A 54 15.71 7.24 12.53
CA TYR A 54 16.25 7.05 11.18
C TYR A 54 17.74 7.36 11.15
N PRO A 55 18.58 6.48 11.69
CA PRO A 55 20.05 6.66 11.66
C PRO A 55 20.57 6.75 10.22
N ASP A 56 19.98 5.97 9.31
CA ASP A 56 20.24 6.01 7.88
C ASP A 56 19.10 6.73 7.13
N MET A 57 19.46 7.76 6.39
CA MET A 57 18.52 8.50 5.54
C MET A 57 17.89 7.64 4.45
N LYS A 58 18.53 6.57 4.02
CA LYS A 58 17.96 5.62 3.09
C LYS A 58 16.73 4.93 3.66
N GLU A 59 16.79 4.47 4.92
CA GLU A 59 15.67 3.86 5.63
C GLU A 59 14.49 4.84 5.73
N PHE A 60 14.77 6.11 6.02
CA PHE A 60 13.74 7.15 6.05
C PHE A 60 12.98 7.27 4.72
N TYR A 61 13.68 7.28 3.58
CA TYR A 61 13.03 7.34 2.28
C TYR A 61 12.26 6.06 1.95
N LEU A 62 12.78 4.90 2.30
CA LEU A 62 12.09 3.62 2.08
C LEU A 62 10.81 3.52 2.90
N GLU A 63 10.81 4.03 4.13
CA GLU A 63 9.59 4.07 4.96
C GLU A 63 8.53 5.01 4.37
N GLN A 64 8.91 6.19 3.87
CA GLN A 64 7.99 7.06 3.13
C GLN A 64 7.38 6.34 1.92
N GLN A 65 8.19 5.59 1.17
CA GLN A 65 7.72 4.82 0.02
C GLN A 65 6.77 3.69 0.45
N HIS A 66 6.98 3.10 1.61
CA HIS A 66 6.06 2.12 2.20
C HIS A 66 4.71 2.75 2.55
N VAL A 67 4.71 3.93 3.17
CA VAL A 67 3.48 4.69 3.45
C VAL A 67 2.75 5.05 2.16
N HIS A 68 3.47 5.51 1.13
CA HIS A 68 2.94 5.81 -0.21
C HIS A 68 2.21 4.59 -0.81
N GLY A 69 2.87 3.44 -0.85
CA GLY A 69 2.27 2.22 -1.39
C GLY A 69 1.04 1.76 -0.62
N THR A 70 1.10 1.82 0.71
CA THR A 70 -0.03 1.47 1.59
C THR A 70 -1.23 2.39 1.36
N ALA A 71 -0.99 3.70 1.21
CA ALA A 71 -2.04 4.68 0.95
C ALA A 71 -2.67 4.47 -0.43
N ASN A 72 -1.86 4.34 -1.49
CA ASN A 72 -2.35 4.07 -2.84
C ASN A 72 -3.18 2.79 -2.90
N LYS A 73 -2.67 1.70 -2.34
CA LYS A 73 -3.40 0.43 -2.30
C LYS A 73 -4.78 0.60 -1.66
N ARG A 74 -4.86 1.26 -0.52
CA ARG A 74 -6.13 1.48 0.19
C ARG A 74 -7.09 2.36 -0.59
N MET A 75 -6.60 3.43 -1.21
CA MET A 75 -7.43 4.32 -2.03
C MET A 75 -7.97 3.58 -3.25
N ILE A 76 -7.15 2.85 -3.97
CA ILE A 76 -7.54 2.07 -5.15
C ILE A 76 -8.56 0.99 -4.77
N GLU A 77 -8.31 0.22 -3.72
CA GLU A 77 -9.24 -0.78 -3.22
C GLU A 77 -10.59 -0.17 -2.82
N ALA A 78 -10.59 1.03 -2.20
CA ALA A 78 -11.81 1.73 -1.84
C ALA A 78 -12.62 2.17 -3.06
N ILE A 79 -11.94 2.72 -4.07
CA ILE A 79 -12.56 3.17 -5.32
C ILE A 79 -13.11 1.98 -6.08
N ARG A 80 -12.32 0.94 -6.29
CA ARG A 80 -12.74 -0.26 -7.02
C ARG A 80 -13.83 -1.06 -6.30
N SER A 81 -13.98 -0.89 -4.99
CA SER A 81 -15.09 -1.48 -4.22
C SER A 81 -16.38 -0.66 -4.28
N ASN A 82 -16.37 0.52 -4.91
CA ASN A 82 -17.53 1.40 -4.99
C ASN A 82 -18.24 1.23 -6.35
N PRO A 83 -19.47 0.69 -6.38
CA PRO A 83 -20.19 0.45 -7.63
C PRO A 83 -20.60 1.72 -8.40
N HIS A 84 -20.42 2.90 -7.80
CA HIS A 84 -20.70 4.19 -8.44
C HIS A 84 -19.44 4.86 -9.02
N MET A 85 -18.31 4.15 -9.03
CA MET A 85 -17.06 4.66 -9.58
C MET A 85 -16.65 3.87 -10.81
N ASP A 86 -16.74 4.52 -11.98
CA ASP A 86 -16.43 3.89 -13.28
C ASP A 86 -14.95 3.87 -13.61
N GLY A 87 -14.13 4.66 -12.90
CA GLY A 87 -12.69 4.68 -13.15
C GLY A 87 -11.92 5.73 -12.36
N TYR A 88 -10.61 5.64 -12.44
CA TYR A 88 -9.68 6.57 -11.79
C TYR A 88 -8.37 6.65 -12.58
N CYS A 89 -7.62 7.73 -12.37
CA CYS A 89 -6.29 7.92 -12.90
C CYS A 89 -5.29 8.05 -11.75
N VAL A 90 -4.26 7.20 -11.72
CA VAL A 90 -3.19 7.29 -10.72
C VAL A 90 -2.19 8.37 -11.14
N HIS A 91 -2.05 9.40 -10.33
CA HIS A 91 -1.07 10.46 -10.51
C HIS A 91 0.13 10.23 -9.57
N ALA A 92 1.31 9.88 -10.09
CA ALA A 92 1.68 9.70 -11.49
C ALA A 92 2.57 8.45 -11.64
N LEU A 93 2.86 8.04 -12.89
CA LEU A 93 3.81 6.94 -13.12
C LEU A 93 5.23 7.35 -12.73
N THR A 94 5.67 8.54 -13.14
CA THR A 94 7.02 9.03 -12.85
C THR A 94 6.96 10.34 -12.08
N GLY A 95 7.79 10.45 -11.07
CA GLY A 95 8.12 11.76 -10.46
C GLY A 95 9.05 12.54 -11.38
N GLY A 96 8.86 13.86 -11.42
CA GLY A 96 9.77 14.79 -12.05
C GLY A 96 10.27 15.82 -11.02
N ASP A 97 11.15 16.72 -11.44
CA ASP A 97 11.68 17.76 -10.56
C ASP A 97 10.61 18.71 -10.02
N TRP A 98 9.46 18.79 -10.71
CA TRP A 98 8.34 19.67 -10.38
C TRP A 98 7.30 19.03 -9.46
N ILE A 99 7.19 17.71 -9.48
CA ILE A 99 6.18 16.97 -8.75
C ILE A 99 6.86 16.11 -7.71
N LEU A 100 7.24 16.75 -6.63
CA LEU A 100 7.87 16.11 -5.49
C LEU A 100 7.04 14.95 -4.97
N GLY A 101 7.56 13.77 -5.16
CA GLY A 101 7.01 12.58 -4.54
C GLY A 101 5.86 11.89 -5.27
N ALA A 102 5.19 12.49 -6.23
CA ALA A 102 3.98 11.91 -6.82
C ALA A 102 4.21 10.61 -7.61
N GLY A 103 5.34 10.42 -8.27
CA GLY A 103 5.56 9.26 -9.13
C GLY A 103 5.82 7.94 -8.40
N LEU A 104 5.46 6.84 -9.06
CA LEU A 104 5.78 5.47 -8.64
C LEU A 104 7.20 5.06 -9.03
N LEU A 105 7.80 5.75 -9.98
CA LEU A 105 9.17 5.55 -10.46
C LEU A 105 10.03 6.76 -10.12
N ASP A 106 11.34 6.53 -9.95
CA ASP A 106 12.34 7.59 -9.83
C ASP A 106 12.68 8.22 -11.19
N LEU A 107 13.63 9.16 -11.21
CA LEU A 107 14.09 9.87 -12.42
C LEU A 107 14.68 8.90 -13.48
N TRP A 108 15.25 7.78 -13.07
CA TRP A 108 15.83 6.77 -13.96
C TRP A 108 14.89 5.61 -14.23
N ARG A 109 13.59 5.77 -13.93
CA ARG A 109 12.55 4.76 -14.12
C ARG A 109 12.70 3.52 -13.22
N ASN A 110 13.47 3.60 -12.14
CA ASN A 110 13.48 2.52 -11.15
C ASN A 110 12.22 2.62 -10.28
N PRO A 111 11.58 1.48 -9.97
CA PRO A 111 10.45 1.47 -9.07
C PRO A 111 10.80 2.02 -7.68
N LYS A 112 9.98 2.89 -7.15
CA LYS A 112 10.01 3.22 -5.72
C LYS A 112 9.58 2.00 -4.94
N SER A 113 10.42 1.59 -4.01
CA SER A 113 10.22 0.40 -3.19
C SER A 113 8.81 0.36 -2.59
N TYR A 114 8.16 -0.80 -2.61
CA TYR A 114 6.80 -1.03 -2.13
C TYR A 114 5.70 -0.15 -2.77
N ALA A 115 5.95 1.15 -3.02
CA ALA A 115 4.95 2.04 -3.61
C ALA A 115 4.47 1.53 -4.99
N TYR A 116 5.41 1.13 -5.83
CA TYR A 116 5.11 0.55 -7.14
C TYR A 116 4.37 -0.79 -7.01
N GLU A 117 4.90 -1.70 -6.21
CA GLU A 117 4.36 -3.06 -6.09
C GLU A 117 2.97 -3.07 -5.43
N ALA A 118 2.76 -2.26 -4.39
CA ALA A 118 1.46 -2.16 -3.72
C ALA A 118 0.39 -1.55 -4.65
N THR A 119 0.77 -0.52 -5.43
CA THR A 119 -0.12 0.09 -6.43
C THR A 119 -0.44 -0.91 -7.54
N LYS A 120 0.56 -1.64 -8.06
CA LYS A 120 0.38 -2.70 -9.04
C LYS A 120 -0.52 -3.81 -8.53
N ALA A 121 -0.32 -4.26 -7.29
CA ALA A 121 -1.16 -5.30 -6.68
C ALA A 121 -2.63 -4.88 -6.55
N ALA A 122 -2.90 -3.60 -6.25
CA ALA A 122 -4.25 -3.08 -6.17
C ALA A 122 -4.95 -2.92 -7.54
N ASN A 123 -4.18 -2.94 -8.64
CA ASN A 123 -4.65 -2.84 -10.03
C ASN A 123 -4.72 -4.20 -10.74
N GLN A 124 -4.57 -5.33 -10.03
CA GLN A 124 -4.78 -6.65 -10.65
C GLN A 124 -6.25 -6.85 -11.01
N ASP A 125 -6.50 -7.69 -12.01
CA ASP A 125 -7.84 -7.99 -12.49
C ASP A 125 -8.73 -8.62 -11.42
N ARG A 126 -8.13 -9.36 -10.48
CA ARG A 126 -8.79 -9.92 -9.30
C ARG A 126 -8.11 -9.44 -8.04
N ILE A 127 -8.86 -8.77 -7.18
CA ILE A 127 -8.37 -8.35 -5.87
C ILE A 127 -9.43 -8.56 -4.79
N VAL A 128 -8.95 -8.67 -3.55
CA VAL A 128 -9.79 -8.73 -2.36
C VAL A 128 -9.52 -7.51 -1.51
N SER A 129 -10.53 -6.68 -1.31
CA SER A 129 -10.49 -5.54 -0.38
C SER A 129 -10.88 -6.01 1.02
N ILE A 130 -9.99 -5.81 1.99
CA ILE A 130 -10.19 -6.20 3.39
C ILE A 130 -10.37 -4.93 4.21
N ARG A 131 -11.51 -4.83 4.91
CA ARG A 131 -11.84 -3.69 5.75
C ARG A 131 -12.23 -4.13 7.16
N THR A 132 -11.60 -3.53 8.17
CA THR A 132 -12.07 -3.59 9.56
C THR A 132 -12.66 -2.23 9.93
N LEU A 133 -13.86 -2.24 10.51
CA LEU A 133 -14.60 -1.02 10.87
C LEU A 133 -15.11 -1.12 12.32
N PRO A 134 -14.56 -0.32 13.25
CA PRO A 134 -13.41 0.56 13.08
C PRO A 134 -12.10 -0.24 12.90
N ARG A 135 -11.09 0.40 12.32
CA ARG A 135 -9.76 -0.21 12.13
C ARG A 135 -8.98 -0.29 13.45
N ASN A 136 -9.00 0.78 14.20
CA ASN A 136 -8.44 0.85 15.53
C ASN A 136 -9.59 0.73 16.53
N VAL A 137 -9.50 -0.23 17.43
CA VAL A 137 -10.56 -0.54 18.38
C VAL A 137 -10.01 -0.56 19.81
N TYR A 138 -10.83 -0.12 20.75
CA TYR A 138 -10.58 -0.44 22.15
C TYR A 138 -10.99 -1.89 22.40
N ALA A 139 -10.30 -2.55 23.33
CA ALA A 139 -10.70 -3.86 23.81
C ALA A 139 -12.21 -3.83 24.21
N GLN A 140 -12.90 -4.94 24.02
CA GLN A 140 -14.34 -5.12 24.33
C GLN A 140 -15.33 -4.35 23.42
N LYS A 141 -14.87 -3.55 22.45
CA LYS A 141 -15.77 -2.83 21.52
C LYS A 141 -16.07 -3.64 20.25
N GLY A 142 -15.17 -4.56 19.90
CA GLY A 142 -15.27 -5.34 18.67
C GLY A 142 -15.07 -4.51 17.41
N THR A 143 -14.89 -5.21 16.28
CA THR A 143 -14.80 -4.61 14.95
C THR A 143 -15.58 -5.46 13.94
N SER A 144 -16.03 -4.86 12.86
CA SER A 144 -16.63 -5.60 11.74
C SER A 144 -15.56 -5.89 10.70
N LEU A 145 -15.32 -7.16 10.39
CA LEU A 145 -14.48 -7.57 9.27
C LEU A 145 -15.34 -7.72 8.02
N ASN A 146 -15.05 -6.93 7.00
CA ASN A 146 -15.73 -6.98 5.71
C ASN A 146 -14.72 -7.30 4.62
N ILE A 147 -15.06 -8.22 3.75
CA ILE A 147 -14.24 -8.64 2.61
C ILE A 147 -15.07 -8.50 1.36
N THR A 148 -14.58 -7.69 0.42
CA THR A 148 -15.19 -7.45 -0.87
C THR A 148 -14.27 -7.98 -1.96
N GLY A 149 -14.80 -8.82 -2.84
CA GLY A 149 -14.11 -9.27 -4.04
C GLY A 149 -14.38 -8.33 -5.21
N ILE A 150 -13.34 -8.03 -5.97
CA ILE A 150 -13.39 -7.25 -7.20
C ILE A 150 -12.78 -8.14 -8.28
N ASN A 151 -13.58 -8.46 -9.31
CA ASN A 151 -13.19 -9.40 -10.38
C ASN A 151 -13.55 -8.79 -11.74
N ASP A 152 -12.54 -8.34 -12.48
CA ASP A 152 -12.71 -7.76 -13.81
C ASP A 152 -12.72 -8.84 -14.92
N LEU A 153 -12.63 -10.12 -14.54
CA LEU A 153 -12.63 -11.27 -15.44
C LEU A 153 -13.94 -12.09 -15.28
N ASP A 154 -14.02 -13.20 -15.99
CA ASP A 154 -15.12 -14.16 -15.86
C ASP A 154 -15.20 -14.74 -14.45
N SER A 155 -16.40 -15.19 -14.10
CA SER A 155 -16.65 -15.82 -12.81
C SER A 155 -15.83 -17.09 -12.63
N VAL A 156 -15.40 -17.34 -11.40
CA VAL A 156 -14.58 -18.48 -11.04
C VAL A 156 -14.97 -19.04 -9.68
N ASP A 157 -15.01 -20.36 -9.56
CA ASP A 157 -15.21 -21.01 -8.27
C ASP A 157 -13.95 -20.91 -7.44
N THR A 158 -14.12 -20.49 -6.20
CA THR A 158 -13.00 -20.16 -5.32
C THR A 158 -13.18 -20.71 -3.92
N TYR A 159 -12.06 -21.00 -3.28
CA TYR A 159 -11.94 -21.31 -1.86
C TYR A 159 -11.21 -20.17 -1.15
N TYR A 160 -11.82 -19.66 -0.09
CA TYR A 160 -11.28 -18.61 0.76
C TYR A 160 -10.82 -19.16 2.10
N GLU A 161 -9.67 -18.70 2.55
CA GLU A 161 -9.18 -18.91 3.91
C GLU A 161 -8.88 -17.55 4.54
N ILE A 162 -9.59 -17.22 5.62
CA ILE A 162 -9.43 -15.97 6.37
C ILE A 162 -8.75 -16.29 7.68
N THR A 163 -7.67 -15.56 8.00
CA THR A 163 -7.00 -15.66 9.30
C THR A 163 -6.77 -14.27 9.88
N ILE A 164 -6.93 -14.14 11.21
CA ILE A 164 -6.46 -12.99 11.96
C ILE A 164 -5.40 -13.50 12.94
N GLN A 165 -4.24 -12.86 12.88
CA GLN A 165 -3.06 -13.28 13.62
C GLN A 165 -2.49 -12.13 14.44
N SER A 166 -2.10 -12.40 15.69
CA SER A 166 -1.39 -11.47 16.56
C SER A 166 0.04 -11.22 16.09
N GLN A 167 0.73 -10.25 16.67
CA GLN A 167 2.17 -10.04 16.45
C GLN A 167 3.02 -11.23 16.90
N THR A 168 2.57 -11.99 17.89
CA THR A 168 3.26 -13.19 18.39
C THR A 168 3.04 -14.43 17.52
N GLY A 169 2.19 -14.31 16.49
CA GLY A 169 1.92 -15.41 15.56
C GLY A 169 0.68 -16.25 15.92
N ASP A 170 -0.02 -15.93 17.01
CA ASP A 170 -1.21 -16.68 17.44
C ASP A 170 -2.38 -16.37 16.52
N ILE A 171 -3.05 -17.42 16.03
CA ILE A 171 -4.25 -17.28 15.23
C ILE A 171 -5.44 -17.10 16.18
N VAL A 172 -6.03 -15.91 16.18
CA VAL A 172 -7.17 -15.55 17.03
C VAL A 172 -8.51 -15.66 16.31
N PHE A 173 -8.49 -15.78 14.98
CA PHE A 173 -9.67 -16.04 14.17
C PHE A 173 -9.29 -16.81 12.92
N LYS A 174 -10.12 -17.79 12.57
CA LYS A 174 -9.99 -18.55 11.32
C LYS A 174 -11.38 -18.85 10.77
N ASN A 175 -11.55 -18.64 9.47
CA ASN A 175 -12.75 -19.03 8.74
C ASN A 175 -12.35 -19.48 7.33
N SER A 176 -13.18 -20.35 6.75
CA SER A 176 -12.99 -20.76 5.35
C SER A 176 -14.34 -21.09 4.71
N PHE A 177 -14.47 -20.77 3.42
CA PHE A 177 -15.69 -21.03 2.66
C PHE A 177 -15.39 -21.14 1.16
N LYS A 178 -16.34 -21.72 0.45
CA LYS A 178 -16.33 -21.77 -1.02
C LYS A 178 -17.41 -20.84 -1.56
N THR A 179 -17.12 -20.17 -2.66
CA THR A 179 -18.13 -19.39 -3.39
C THR A 179 -17.72 -19.24 -4.85
N ASN A 180 -18.71 -18.97 -5.71
CA ASN A 180 -18.45 -18.53 -7.05
C ASN A 180 -18.16 -17.02 -7.02
N TRP A 181 -16.94 -16.64 -7.35
CA TRP A 181 -16.52 -15.23 -7.43
C TRP A 181 -16.97 -14.65 -8.76
N LYS A 182 -18.12 -13.99 -8.74
CA LYS A 182 -18.73 -13.39 -9.92
C LYS A 182 -17.90 -12.23 -10.46
N SER A 183 -18.03 -11.95 -11.76
CA SER A 183 -17.53 -10.70 -12.35
C SER A 183 -18.12 -9.49 -11.65
N GLY A 184 -17.34 -8.42 -11.55
CA GLY A 184 -17.71 -7.18 -10.86
C GLY A 184 -17.40 -7.20 -9.37
N ILE A 185 -18.19 -6.43 -8.60
CA ILE A 185 -18.00 -6.25 -7.16
C ILE A 185 -18.93 -7.21 -6.40
N SER A 186 -18.37 -8.01 -5.51
CA SER A 186 -19.10 -9.01 -4.72
C SER A 186 -18.78 -8.88 -3.22
N PRO A 187 -19.78 -8.72 -2.34
CA PRO A 187 -19.57 -8.88 -0.91
C PRO A 187 -19.32 -10.37 -0.62
N LEU A 188 -18.12 -10.71 -0.17
CA LEU A 188 -17.70 -12.09 0.06
C LEU A 188 -17.89 -12.54 1.50
N PHE A 189 -17.63 -11.64 2.44
CA PHE A 189 -17.69 -11.96 3.86
C PHE A 189 -17.96 -10.71 4.69
N SER A 190 -18.78 -10.87 5.74
CA SER A 190 -19.02 -9.83 6.75
C SER A 190 -19.29 -10.47 8.09
N GLN A 191 -18.48 -10.14 9.10
CA GLN A 191 -18.68 -10.67 10.46
C GLN A 191 -18.17 -9.68 11.49
N LYS A 192 -18.92 -9.57 12.61
CA LYS A 192 -18.44 -8.89 13.80
C LYS A 192 -17.43 -9.78 14.55
N ILE A 193 -16.25 -9.21 14.79
CA ILE A 193 -15.16 -9.90 15.51
C ILE A 193 -15.12 -9.36 16.93
N ASN A 194 -15.14 -10.27 17.89
CA ASN A 194 -14.92 -9.95 19.29
C ASN A 194 -13.42 -9.65 19.53
N THR A 195 -13.12 -8.59 20.26
CA THR A 195 -11.76 -8.13 20.57
C THR A 195 -11.48 -8.05 22.08
N ASP A 196 -12.26 -8.75 22.91
CA ASP A 196 -12.23 -8.61 24.37
C ASP A 196 -10.84 -8.80 25.01
N GLN A 197 -10.05 -9.72 24.43
CA GLN A 197 -8.73 -10.05 24.94
C GLN A 197 -7.58 -9.56 24.02
N TRP A 198 -7.91 -8.70 23.05
CA TRP A 198 -6.92 -8.27 22.09
C TRP A 198 -6.13 -7.07 22.60
N SER A 199 -4.81 -7.12 22.39
CA SER A 199 -3.88 -6.02 22.69
C SER A 199 -2.81 -5.97 21.61
N GLY A 200 -2.41 -4.77 21.20
CA GLY A 200 -1.38 -4.56 20.17
C GLY A 200 -1.93 -4.67 18.75
N HIS A 201 -1.09 -5.13 17.84
CA HIS A 201 -1.38 -5.19 16.41
C HIS A 201 -1.78 -6.60 15.97
N TYR A 202 -2.75 -6.64 15.07
CA TYR A 202 -3.22 -7.87 14.44
C TYR A 202 -3.21 -7.72 12.92
N SER A 203 -2.82 -8.77 12.23
CA SER A 203 -2.87 -8.83 10.77
C SER A 203 -4.05 -9.68 10.31
N VAL A 204 -4.80 -9.18 9.34
CA VAL A 204 -5.83 -9.95 8.63
C VAL A 204 -5.25 -10.43 7.32
N ARG A 205 -5.35 -11.73 7.07
CA ARG A 205 -4.91 -12.36 5.82
C ARG A 205 -6.06 -13.12 5.18
N VAL A 206 -6.25 -12.91 3.89
CA VAL A 206 -7.17 -13.69 3.07
C VAL A 206 -6.36 -14.38 1.98
N LYS A 207 -6.49 -15.71 1.91
CA LYS A 207 -5.97 -16.50 0.80
C LYS A 207 -7.13 -16.93 -0.07
N VAL A 208 -6.99 -16.72 -1.37
CA VAL A 208 -7.99 -17.12 -2.36
C VAL A 208 -7.35 -18.14 -3.30
N LYS A 209 -8.02 -19.25 -3.50
CA LYS A 209 -7.56 -20.31 -4.40
C LYS A 209 -8.67 -20.69 -5.37
N ASP A 210 -8.29 -21.07 -6.57
CA ASP A 210 -9.20 -21.68 -7.52
C ASP A 210 -9.47 -23.17 -7.21
N ASN A 211 -10.27 -23.83 -8.06
CA ASN A 211 -10.56 -25.26 -7.93
C ASN A 211 -9.32 -26.16 -8.13
N ASN A 212 -8.26 -25.65 -8.74
CA ASN A 212 -6.99 -26.36 -8.90
C ASN A 212 -6.02 -26.11 -7.74
N ASN A 213 -6.49 -25.44 -6.66
CA ASN A 213 -5.71 -25.06 -5.49
C ASN A 213 -4.58 -24.05 -5.80
N GLN A 214 -4.67 -23.34 -6.94
CA GLN A 214 -3.76 -22.25 -7.30
C GLN A 214 -4.20 -20.95 -6.61
N LEU A 215 -3.23 -20.15 -6.13
CA LEU A 215 -3.50 -18.82 -5.59
C LEU A 215 -3.91 -17.87 -6.72
N LEU A 216 -5.00 -17.14 -6.48
CA LEU A 216 -5.52 -16.08 -7.34
C LEU A 216 -5.07 -14.70 -6.87
#